data_54078b08585c66bf81f322425c9503b3
#
_entry.id   54078b08585c66bf81f322425c9503b3
#
_cell.length_a   1.000
_cell.length_b   1.000
_cell.length_c   1.000
_cell.angle_alpha   90.00
_cell.angle_beta   90.00
_cell.angle_gamma   90.00
#
_symmetry.space_group_name_H-M   'P 1'
#
loop_
_entity.id
_entity.type
_entity.pdbx_description
1 polymer ?
#
loop_
_entity_poly.entity_id
_entity_poly.type
_entity_poly.pdbx_seq_one_letter_code
_entity_poly.pdbx_strand_id
1 'polypeptide(L)'
;VRNANLEIEEGEMFVIMGLSGSGKSTLVRCINRLNEPSMGEIWLSGRNITSLSDKELLQIRRKEMAMVFQHFGLLPHRTVLGNIAFGLELQGVPKEEREKKAYESIAVVGLKGYENQRVDELSGGMQQRVGLARALANDPEVLLMDEAFSALDPLIREQMQDELLDLQEKMKRTIVFITHDL
;
A
#
# COMPACT_ATOMS: atom_id res chain seq x y z
N VAL A 1 -7.08 -17.34 11.26
CA VAL A 1 -6.20 -18.03 10.30
C VAL A 1 -5.36 -19.02 11.07
N ARG A 2 -5.21 -20.26 10.58
CA ARG A 2 -4.39 -21.31 11.22
C ARG A 2 -3.51 -21.97 10.17
N ASN A 3 -2.25 -22.28 10.52
CA ASN A 3 -1.31 -22.99 9.68
C ASN A 3 -1.13 -22.39 8.26
N ALA A 4 -1.07 -21.05 8.17
CA ALA A 4 -0.76 -20.39 6.92
C ALA A 4 0.77 -20.40 6.73
N ASN A 5 1.22 -20.95 5.60
CA ASN A 5 2.60 -20.92 5.17
C ASN A 5 2.61 -20.29 3.77
N LEU A 6 3.29 -19.18 3.61
CA LEU A 6 3.42 -18.45 2.36
C LEU A 6 4.89 -18.18 2.10
N GLU A 7 5.31 -18.35 0.88
CA GLU A 7 6.62 -17.95 0.38
C GLU A 7 6.38 -17.08 -0.85
N ILE A 8 6.91 -15.88 -0.83
CA ILE A 8 6.69 -14.86 -1.87
C ILE A 8 8.06 -14.36 -2.29
N GLU A 9 8.36 -14.48 -3.58
CA GLU A 9 9.64 -14.07 -4.11
C GLU A 9 9.72 -12.54 -4.32
N GLU A 10 10.94 -12.03 -4.33
CA GLU A 10 11.18 -10.61 -4.61
C GLU A 10 10.69 -10.25 -6.02
N GLY A 11 9.92 -9.18 -6.12
CA GLY A 11 9.33 -8.72 -7.37
C GLY A 11 8.09 -9.50 -7.82
N GLU A 12 7.60 -10.45 -7.03
CA GLU A 12 6.39 -11.21 -7.32
C GLU A 12 5.13 -10.42 -7.02
N MET A 13 4.09 -10.60 -7.84
CA MET A 13 2.73 -10.24 -7.50
C MET A 13 1.98 -11.47 -6.98
N PHE A 14 1.80 -11.52 -5.66
CA PHE A 14 1.13 -12.62 -4.98
C PHE A 14 -0.33 -12.26 -4.67
N VAL A 15 -1.28 -13.03 -5.21
CA VAL A 15 -2.72 -12.75 -5.06
C VAL A 15 -3.35 -13.71 -4.06
N ILE A 16 -4.01 -13.16 -3.03
CA ILE A 16 -4.77 -13.92 -2.04
C ILE A 16 -6.25 -13.77 -2.33
N MET A 17 -6.89 -14.84 -2.77
CA MET A 17 -8.31 -14.87 -3.11
C MET A 17 -9.12 -15.68 -2.11
N GLY A 18 -10.40 -15.36 -1.97
CA GLY A 18 -11.31 -16.12 -1.14
C GLY A 18 -12.54 -15.32 -0.70
N LEU A 19 -13.52 -16.00 -0.14
CA LEU A 19 -14.77 -15.41 0.30
C LEU A 19 -14.58 -14.36 1.40
N SER A 20 -15.55 -13.44 1.51
CA SER A 20 -15.59 -12.48 2.62
C SER A 20 -15.59 -13.22 3.96
N GLY A 21 -14.85 -12.70 4.95
CA GLY A 21 -14.73 -13.33 6.26
C GLY A 21 -13.76 -14.51 6.35
N SER A 22 -13.10 -14.95 5.27
CA SER A 22 -12.15 -16.07 5.29
C SER A 22 -10.81 -15.77 6.00
N GLY A 23 -10.58 -14.53 6.43
CA GLY A 23 -9.37 -14.14 7.16
C GLY A 23 -8.24 -13.56 6.32
N LYS A 24 -8.46 -13.26 5.04
CA LYS A 24 -7.45 -12.68 4.13
C LYS A 24 -6.83 -11.39 4.68
N SER A 25 -7.67 -10.41 5.04
CA SER A 25 -7.24 -9.13 5.63
C SER A 25 -6.47 -9.34 6.93
N THR A 26 -6.90 -10.30 7.76
CA THR A 26 -6.17 -10.68 8.98
C THR A 26 -4.78 -11.18 8.64
N LEU A 27 -4.67 -12.06 7.65
CA LEU A 27 -3.38 -12.63 7.22
C LEU A 27 -2.42 -11.54 6.71
N VAL A 28 -2.88 -10.66 5.80
CA VAL A 28 -2.04 -9.57 5.27
C VAL A 28 -1.65 -8.58 6.35
N ARG A 29 -2.55 -8.27 7.30
CA ARG A 29 -2.23 -7.42 8.44
C ARG A 29 -1.29 -8.09 9.45
N CYS A 30 -1.14 -9.41 9.44
CA CYS A 30 -0.08 -10.08 10.17
C CYS A 30 1.28 -9.87 9.49
N ILE A 31 1.35 -9.83 8.15
CA ILE A 31 2.62 -9.64 7.44
C ILE A 31 3.35 -8.37 7.91
N ASN A 32 2.63 -7.26 8.10
CA ASN A 32 3.22 -6.01 8.62
C ASN A 32 3.05 -5.86 10.14
N ARG A 33 2.61 -6.91 10.85
CA ARG A 33 2.35 -6.93 12.29
C ARG A 33 1.38 -5.85 12.78
N LEU A 34 0.47 -5.35 11.93
CA LEU A 34 -0.68 -4.58 12.42
C LEU A 34 -1.59 -5.47 13.27
N ASN A 35 -1.68 -6.75 12.93
CA ASN A 35 -2.23 -7.79 13.77
C ASN A 35 -1.08 -8.69 14.21
N GLU A 36 -0.86 -8.82 15.52
CA GLU A 36 0.17 -9.70 16.03
C GLU A 36 -0.20 -11.17 15.81
N PRO A 37 0.66 -11.98 15.17
CA PRO A 37 0.43 -13.41 15.03
C PRO A 37 0.54 -14.08 16.41
N SER A 38 -0.38 -14.99 16.70
CA SER A 38 -0.36 -15.74 17.96
C SER A 38 0.81 -16.74 18.03
N MET A 39 1.22 -17.25 16.88
CA MET A 39 2.36 -18.19 16.71
C MET A 39 2.87 -18.07 15.28
N GLY A 40 4.10 -18.56 15.06
CA GLY A 40 4.75 -18.56 13.76
C GLY A 40 5.75 -17.43 13.60
N GLU A 41 6.32 -17.33 12.43
CA GLU A 41 7.37 -16.37 12.10
C GLU A 41 7.05 -15.67 10.79
N ILE A 42 7.49 -14.42 10.69
CA ILE A 42 7.38 -13.60 9.49
C ILE A 42 8.79 -13.15 9.12
N TRP A 43 9.20 -13.45 7.92
CA TRP A 43 10.51 -13.13 7.39
C TRP A 43 10.39 -12.12 6.25
N LEU A 44 11.18 -11.07 6.30
CA LEU A 44 11.30 -10.06 5.25
C LEU A 44 12.78 -9.96 4.84
N SER A 45 13.08 -10.27 3.59
CA SER A 45 14.44 -10.19 3.03
C SER A 45 15.50 -10.87 3.93
N GLY A 46 15.19 -12.10 4.41
CA GLY A 46 16.07 -12.89 5.30
C GLY A 46 16.10 -12.43 6.76
N ARG A 47 15.29 -11.46 7.16
CA ARG A 47 15.19 -10.94 8.54
C ARG A 47 13.88 -11.36 9.18
N ASN A 48 13.94 -12.03 10.34
CA ASN A 48 12.75 -12.33 11.12
C ASN A 48 12.20 -11.07 11.77
N ILE A 49 11.06 -10.60 11.26
CA ILE A 49 10.42 -9.38 11.76
C ILE A 49 9.45 -9.64 12.92
N THR A 50 9.14 -10.89 13.24
CA THR A 50 8.24 -11.25 14.33
C THR A 50 8.82 -10.88 15.70
N SER A 51 10.14 -10.99 15.84
CA SER A 51 10.85 -10.74 17.09
C SER A 51 11.35 -9.30 17.27
N LEU A 52 11.12 -8.43 16.29
CA LEU A 52 11.58 -7.04 16.35
C LEU A 52 10.82 -6.23 17.38
N SER A 53 11.52 -5.28 18.01
CA SER A 53 10.92 -4.27 18.87
C SER A 53 10.01 -3.33 18.06
N ASP A 54 9.08 -2.66 18.74
CA ASP A 54 8.17 -1.69 18.10
C ASP A 54 8.92 -0.58 17.36
N LYS A 55 10.07 -0.17 17.87
CA LYS A 55 10.91 0.87 17.23
C LYS A 55 11.50 0.39 15.91
N GLU A 56 11.99 -0.84 15.86
CA GLU A 56 12.53 -1.45 14.64
C GLU A 56 11.43 -1.72 13.63
N LEU A 57 10.30 -2.28 14.08
CA LEU A 57 9.13 -2.52 13.25
C LEU A 57 8.57 -1.22 12.63
N LEU A 58 8.60 -0.12 13.37
CA LEU A 58 8.22 1.20 12.87
C LEU A 58 9.11 1.64 11.70
N GLN A 59 10.42 1.33 11.74
CA GLN A 59 11.31 1.64 10.61
C GLN A 59 10.96 0.82 9.36
N ILE A 60 10.66 -0.47 9.52
CA ILE A 60 10.19 -1.32 8.43
C ILE A 60 8.92 -0.75 7.79
N ARG A 61 7.91 -0.44 8.61
CA ARG A 61 6.63 0.14 8.13
C ARG A 61 6.79 1.51 7.48
N ARG A 62 7.83 2.25 7.79
CA ARG A 62 8.11 3.56 7.20
C ARG A 62 8.82 3.48 5.86
N LYS A 63 9.70 2.48 5.67
CA LYS A 63 10.65 2.45 4.56
C LYS A 63 10.54 1.24 3.65
N GLU A 64 10.27 0.06 4.22
CA GLU A 64 10.40 -1.19 3.49
C GLU A 64 9.04 -1.77 3.09
N MET A 65 7.97 -1.43 3.82
CA MET A 65 6.66 -2.01 3.64
C MET A 65 5.57 -0.94 3.68
N ALA A 66 4.78 -0.83 2.62
CA ALA A 66 3.62 0.06 2.60
C ALA A 66 2.33 -0.75 2.53
N MET A 67 1.22 -0.15 2.98
CA MET A 67 -0.10 -0.77 2.92
C MET A 67 -1.14 0.19 2.36
N VAL A 68 -1.92 -0.31 1.40
CA VAL A 68 -3.12 0.33 0.87
C VAL A 68 -4.33 -0.37 1.48
N PHE A 69 -5.18 0.41 2.15
CA PHE A 69 -6.37 -0.09 2.85
C PHE A 69 -7.63 0.06 1.99
N GLN A 70 -8.62 -0.78 2.22
CA GLN A 70 -9.93 -0.72 1.58
C GLN A 70 -10.61 0.66 1.67
N HIS A 71 -10.47 1.36 2.79
CA HIS A 71 -11.03 2.70 3.03
C HIS A 71 -9.98 3.82 2.90
N PHE A 72 -8.96 3.61 2.08
CA PHE A 72 -7.89 4.56 1.70
C PHE A 72 -7.11 5.19 2.86
N GLY A 73 -7.71 5.43 4.03
CA GLY A 73 -7.09 6.05 5.19
C GLY A 73 -6.46 7.42 4.88
N LEU A 74 -7.09 8.21 4.01
CA LEU A 74 -6.61 9.54 3.65
C LEU A 74 -6.85 10.54 4.77
N LEU A 75 -6.01 11.56 4.82
CA LEU A 75 -6.11 12.67 5.77
C LEU A 75 -7.01 13.76 5.16
N PRO A 76 -8.26 13.90 5.62
CA PRO A 76 -9.25 14.75 4.94
C PRO A 76 -8.91 16.24 4.99
N HIS A 77 -8.11 16.67 5.96
CA HIS A 77 -7.66 18.04 6.13
C HIS A 77 -6.41 18.38 5.29
N ARG A 78 -5.88 17.44 4.51
CA ARG A 78 -4.74 17.64 3.63
C ARG A 78 -5.13 17.58 2.16
N THR A 79 -4.34 18.25 1.34
CA THR A 79 -4.43 18.16 -0.12
C THR A 79 -3.93 16.81 -0.63
N VAL A 80 -4.11 16.53 -1.92
CA VAL A 80 -3.51 15.37 -2.60
C VAL A 80 -2.00 15.31 -2.35
N LEU A 81 -1.29 16.40 -2.66
CA LEU A 81 0.16 16.49 -2.43
C LEU A 81 0.52 16.25 -0.95
N GLY A 82 -0.22 16.86 -0.02
CA GLY A 82 0.01 16.71 1.40
C GLY A 82 -0.25 15.30 1.93
N ASN A 83 -1.21 14.57 1.35
CA ASN A 83 -1.45 13.16 1.67
C ASN A 83 -0.31 12.28 1.18
N ILE A 84 0.13 12.46 -0.06
CA ILE A 84 1.17 11.63 -0.68
C ILE A 84 2.53 11.87 -0.01
N ALA A 85 2.86 13.13 0.29
CA ALA A 85 4.10 13.47 0.98
C ALA A 85 4.15 13.08 2.46
N PHE A 86 3.02 12.69 3.06
CA PHE A 86 2.91 12.50 4.51
C PHE A 86 3.85 11.44 5.08
N GLY A 87 4.00 10.30 4.40
CA GLY A 87 4.92 9.25 4.84
C GLY A 87 6.37 9.73 4.90
N LEU A 88 6.80 10.48 3.87
CA LEU A 88 8.13 11.08 3.80
C LEU A 88 8.32 12.20 4.86
N GLU A 89 7.26 12.95 5.16
CA GLU A 89 7.26 13.94 6.24
C GLU A 89 7.54 13.28 7.60
N LEU A 90 6.88 12.14 7.89
CA LEU A 90 7.11 11.37 9.11
C LEU A 90 8.52 10.76 9.20
N GLN A 91 9.17 10.55 8.05
CA GLN A 91 10.57 10.11 7.99
C GLN A 91 11.57 11.25 8.17
N GLY A 92 11.12 12.51 8.24
CA GLY A 92 11.98 13.69 8.35
C GLY A 92 12.63 14.11 7.03
N VAL A 93 12.12 13.64 5.88
CA VAL A 93 12.64 14.04 4.56
C VAL A 93 12.39 15.54 4.33
N PRO A 94 13.40 16.30 3.86
CA PRO A 94 13.25 17.73 3.59
C PRO A 94 12.07 18.04 2.65
N LYS A 95 11.44 19.20 2.84
CA LYS A 95 10.21 19.57 2.11
C LYS A 95 10.38 19.48 0.60
N GLU A 96 11.44 20.02 0.08
CA GLU A 96 11.73 20.01 -1.37
C GLU A 96 11.81 18.60 -1.96
N GLU A 97 12.52 17.70 -1.27
CA GLU A 97 12.69 16.32 -1.70
C GLU A 97 11.38 15.52 -1.61
N ARG A 98 10.64 15.65 -0.49
CA ARG A 98 9.38 14.93 -0.33
C ARG A 98 8.29 15.39 -1.30
N GLU A 99 8.23 16.70 -1.59
CA GLU A 99 7.30 17.24 -2.60
C GLU A 99 7.67 16.74 -4.00
N LYS A 100 8.96 16.71 -4.36
CA LYS A 100 9.43 16.14 -5.63
C LYS A 100 8.96 14.69 -5.81
N LYS A 101 9.22 13.83 -4.82
CA LYS A 101 8.77 12.42 -4.85
C LYS A 101 7.24 12.30 -4.90
N ALA A 102 6.53 13.18 -4.20
CA ALA A 102 5.07 13.21 -4.25
C ALA A 102 4.54 13.61 -5.62
N TYR A 103 5.14 14.60 -6.29
CA TYR A 103 4.79 14.98 -7.67
C TYR A 103 5.06 13.84 -8.66
N GLU A 104 6.18 13.13 -8.51
CA GLU A 104 6.49 11.94 -9.32
C GLU A 104 5.39 10.87 -9.13
N SER A 105 5.01 10.57 -7.90
CA SER A 105 3.94 9.60 -7.59
C SER A 105 2.57 10.05 -8.10
N ILE A 106 2.24 11.35 -8.03
CA ILE A 106 1.02 11.93 -8.61
C ILE A 106 0.97 11.70 -10.13
N ALA A 107 2.11 11.86 -10.79
CA ALA A 107 2.22 11.63 -12.24
C ALA A 107 1.99 10.17 -12.60
N VAL A 108 2.54 9.26 -11.80
CA VAL A 108 2.44 7.81 -11.99
C VAL A 108 0.98 7.34 -11.94
N VAL A 109 0.18 7.89 -11.02
CA VAL A 109 -1.24 7.50 -10.85
C VAL A 109 -2.22 8.39 -11.65
N GLY A 110 -1.72 9.22 -12.56
CA GLY A 110 -2.57 10.04 -13.44
C GLY A 110 -3.35 11.16 -12.75
N LEU A 111 -2.84 11.70 -11.64
CA LEU A 111 -3.49 12.78 -10.87
C LEU A 111 -2.83 14.16 -11.05
N LYS A 112 -2.11 14.37 -12.16
CA LYS A 112 -1.56 15.70 -12.49
C LYS A 112 -2.67 16.75 -12.60
N GLY A 113 -2.47 17.90 -11.96
CA GLY A 113 -3.43 19.01 -11.90
C GLY A 113 -4.34 18.98 -10.67
N TYR A 114 -4.28 17.93 -9.86
CA TYR A 114 -5.09 17.77 -8.64
C TYR A 114 -4.27 17.96 -7.34
N GLU A 115 -3.02 18.36 -7.42
CA GLU A 115 -2.06 18.42 -6.32
C GLU A 115 -2.57 19.21 -5.11
N ASN A 116 -3.24 20.33 -5.38
CA ASN A 116 -3.71 21.28 -4.38
C ASN A 116 -5.17 21.04 -3.96
N GLN A 117 -5.87 20.12 -4.60
CA GLN A 117 -7.24 19.77 -4.22
C GLN A 117 -7.27 18.99 -2.90
N ARG A 118 -8.33 19.18 -2.15
CA ARG A 118 -8.58 18.40 -0.94
C ARG A 118 -9.08 17.01 -1.33
N VAL A 119 -8.70 16.01 -0.55
CA VAL A 119 -9.08 14.62 -0.87
C VAL A 119 -10.58 14.34 -0.73
N ASP A 120 -11.30 15.14 0.08
CA ASP A 120 -12.76 15.05 0.24
C ASP A 120 -13.55 15.60 -0.97
N GLU A 121 -12.89 16.34 -1.86
CA GLU A 121 -13.46 16.85 -3.10
C GLU A 121 -13.30 15.89 -4.30
N LEU A 122 -12.59 14.79 -4.10
CA LEU A 122 -12.27 13.82 -5.13
C LEU A 122 -13.29 12.68 -5.22
N SER A 123 -13.45 12.11 -6.43
CA SER A 123 -14.19 10.86 -6.59
C SER A 123 -13.51 9.69 -5.84
N GLY A 124 -14.27 8.62 -5.54
CA GLY A 124 -13.73 7.45 -4.86
C GLY A 124 -12.52 6.84 -5.57
N GLY A 125 -12.55 6.73 -6.91
CA GLY A 125 -11.42 6.27 -7.71
C GLY A 125 -10.20 7.19 -7.60
N MET A 126 -10.39 8.50 -7.60
CA MET A 126 -9.29 9.44 -7.40
C MET A 126 -8.70 9.34 -5.98
N GLN A 127 -9.54 9.22 -4.96
CA GLN A 127 -9.08 9.01 -3.58
C GLN A 127 -8.24 7.74 -3.46
N GLN A 128 -8.62 6.70 -4.16
CA GLN A 128 -7.86 5.46 -4.21
C GLN A 128 -6.49 5.63 -4.86
N ARG A 129 -6.43 6.33 -6.00
CA ARG A 129 -5.16 6.70 -6.65
C ARG A 129 -4.26 7.52 -5.71
N VAL A 130 -4.83 8.41 -4.90
CA VAL A 130 -4.07 9.13 -3.86
C VAL A 130 -3.50 8.15 -2.82
N GLY A 131 -4.30 7.17 -2.37
CA GLY A 131 -3.86 6.13 -1.44
C GLY A 131 -2.71 5.29 -1.98
N LEU A 132 -2.81 4.89 -3.26
CA LEU A 132 -1.75 4.15 -3.96
C LEU A 132 -0.49 5.01 -4.13
N ALA A 133 -0.62 6.25 -4.61
CA ALA A 133 0.50 7.18 -4.76
C ALA A 133 1.22 7.44 -3.43
N ARG A 134 0.47 7.59 -2.32
CA ARG A 134 1.04 7.75 -0.98
C ARG A 134 1.87 6.52 -0.55
N ALA A 135 1.41 5.33 -0.88
CA ALA A 135 2.16 4.11 -0.60
C ALA A 135 3.44 4.04 -1.44
N LEU A 136 3.36 4.37 -2.73
CA LEU A 136 4.49 4.35 -3.67
C LEU A 136 5.54 5.44 -3.39
N ALA A 137 5.14 6.61 -2.90
CA ALA A 137 6.04 7.73 -2.64
C ALA A 137 7.18 7.39 -1.65
N ASN A 138 6.94 6.43 -0.76
CA ASN A 138 7.95 5.93 0.18
C ASN A 138 8.93 4.93 -0.45
N ASP A 139 8.74 4.56 -1.72
CA ASP A 139 9.55 3.57 -2.45
C ASP A 139 9.72 2.24 -1.68
N PRO A 140 8.62 1.59 -1.25
CA PRO A 140 8.69 0.38 -0.43
C PRO A 140 9.15 -0.83 -1.24
N GLU A 141 9.82 -1.79 -0.58
CA GLU A 141 10.15 -3.09 -1.18
C GLU A 141 8.92 -3.97 -1.35
N VAL A 142 7.99 -3.89 -0.37
CA VAL A 142 6.76 -4.67 -0.34
C VAL A 142 5.54 -3.76 -0.24
N LEU A 143 4.59 -3.96 -1.16
CA LEU A 143 3.28 -3.28 -1.16
C LEU A 143 2.19 -4.27 -0.78
N LEU A 144 1.53 -4.04 0.34
CA LEU A 144 0.38 -4.83 0.80
C LEU A 144 -0.91 -4.11 0.40
N MET A 145 -1.83 -4.82 -0.26
CA MET A 145 -3.08 -4.26 -0.75
C MET A 145 -4.27 -5.07 -0.21
N ASP A 146 -4.97 -4.50 0.77
CA ASP A 146 -6.11 -5.14 1.46
C ASP A 146 -7.42 -4.70 0.82
N GLU A 147 -7.92 -5.48 -0.14
CA GLU A 147 -9.14 -5.20 -0.91
C GLU A 147 -9.19 -3.77 -1.48
N ALA A 148 -8.02 -3.29 -1.90
CA ALA A 148 -7.81 -1.90 -2.23
C ALA A 148 -8.74 -1.37 -3.35
N PHE A 149 -9.29 -2.22 -4.21
CA PHE A 149 -10.16 -1.84 -5.32
C PHE A 149 -11.63 -2.22 -5.13
N SER A 150 -12.00 -2.80 -3.98
CA SER A 150 -13.36 -3.33 -3.75
C SER A 150 -14.46 -2.26 -3.71
N ALA A 151 -14.12 -1.03 -3.35
CA ALA A 151 -15.06 0.09 -3.27
C ALA A 151 -15.28 0.82 -4.61
N LEU A 152 -14.60 0.39 -5.68
CA LEU A 152 -14.71 0.99 -7.01
C LEU A 152 -15.80 0.31 -7.84
N ASP A 153 -16.39 1.07 -8.76
CA ASP A 153 -17.21 0.48 -9.82
C ASP A 153 -16.36 -0.44 -10.73
N PRO A 154 -16.99 -1.41 -11.41
CA PRO A 154 -16.26 -2.43 -12.16
C PRO A 154 -15.30 -1.89 -13.21
N LEU A 155 -15.68 -0.84 -13.94
CA LEU A 155 -14.87 -0.27 -15.03
C LEU A 155 -13.61 0.41 -14.48
N ILE A 156 -13.76 1.22 -13.42
CA ILE A 156 -12.63 1.89 -12.76
C ILE A 156 -11.72 0.86 -12.08
N ARG A 157 -12.31 -0.21 -11.53
CA ARG A 157 -11.55 -1.30 -10.92
C ARG A 157 -10.62 -1.98 -11.95
N GLU A 158 -11.15 -2.36 -13.11
CA GLU A 158 -10.37 -2.96 -14.20
C GLU A 158 -9.21 -2.04 -14.61
N GLN A 159 -9.49 -0.76 -14.84
CA GLN A 159 -8.44 0.22 -15.14
C GLN A 159 -7.35 0.30 -14.08
N MET A 160 -7.74 0.29 -12.79
CA MET A 160 -6.79 0.34 -11.68
C MET A 160 -5.96 -0.94 -11.55
N GLN A 161 -6.53 -2.09 -11.90
CA GLN A 161 -5.81 -3.37 -11.94
C GLN A 161 -4.77 -3.38 -13.06
N ASP A 162 -5.14 -2.93 -14.27
CA ASP A 162 -4.21 -2.79 -15.39
C ASP A 162 -3.06 -1.81 -15.07
N GLU A 163 -3.38 -0.65 -14.47
CA GLU A 163 -2.37 0.31 -14.03
C GLU A 163 -1.43 -0.28 -12.97
N LEU A 164 -1.94 -1.11 -12.07
CA LEU A 164 -1.13 -1.78 -11.05
C LEU A 164 -0.18 -2.82 -11.68
N LEU A 165 -0.64 -3.58 -12.67
CA LEU A 165 0.17 -4.53 -13.42
C LEU A 165 1.29 -3.81 -14.17
N ASP A 166 0.97 -2.73 -14.89
CA ASP A 166 1.95 -1.89 -15.58
C ASP A 166 3.01 -1.31 -14.63
N LEU A 167 2.58 -0.89 -13.44
CA LEU A 167 3.47 -0.39 -12.39
C LEU A 167 4.39 -1.49 -11.86
N GLN A 168 3.85 -2.68 -11.61
CA GLN A 168 4.61 -3.82 -11.11
C GLN A 168 5.69 -4.24 -12.11
N GLU A 169 5.37 -4.32 -13.40
CA GLU A 169 6.34 -4.62 -14.45
C GLU A 169 7.49 -3.61 -14.52
N LYS A 170 7.18 -2.31 -14.36
CA LYS A 170 8.17 -1.23 -14.42
C LYS A 170 9.03 -1.15 -13.17
N MET A 171 8.43 -1.31 -12.00
CA MET A 171 9.11 -1.10 -10.71
C MET A 171 9.65 -2.39 -10.10
N LYS A 172 9.20 -3.55 -10.54
CA LYS A 172 9.57 -4.89 -10.03
C LYS A 172 9.46 -4.98 -8.51
N ARG A 173 8.38 -4.43 -7.94
CA ARG A 173 8.13 -4.48 -6.50
C ARG A 173 7.34 -5.71 -6.13
N THR A 174 7.60 -6.24 -4.95
CA THR A 174 6.78 -7.33 -4.40
C THR A 174 5.44 -6.78 -3.98
N ILE A 175 4.35 -7.36 -4.52
CA ILE A 175 2.98 -6.93 -4.23
C ILE A 175 2.21 -8.10 -3.66
N VAL A 176 1.59 -7.92 -2.49
CA VAL A 176 0.62 -8.87 -1.93
C VAL A 176 -0.76 -8.26 -2.03
N PHE A 177 -1.58 -8.81 -2.91
CA PHE A 177 -2.89 -8.26 -3.27
C PHE A 177 -4.01 -9.16 -2.78
N ILE A 178 -4.95 -8.61 -2.00
CA ILE A 178 -6.19 -9.31 -1.62
C ILE A 178 -7.32 -8.87 -2.53
N THR A 179 -8.02 -9.85 -3.08
CA THR A 179 -9.27 -9.64 -3.80
C THR A 179 -10.29 -10.72 -3.44
N HIS A 180 -11.57 -10.42 -3.63
CA HIS A 180 -12.67 -11.38 -3.60
C HIS A 180 -13.28 -11.57 -5.00
N ASP A 181 -12.80 -10.81 -5.99
CA ASP A 181 -13.18 -10.91 -7.39
C ASP A 181 -12.20 -11.80 -8.15
N LEU A 182 -12.75 -12.59 -9.08
CA LEU A 182 -12.01 -13.43 -10.03
C LEU A 182 -11.78 -12.64 -11.31
#